data_8b3598831f19e020398a432aba6ffa3b
#
_entry.id   8b3598831f19e020398a432aba6ffa3b
#
_cell.length_a   1.000
_cell.length_b   1.000
_cell.length_c   1.000
_cell.angle_alpha   90.00
_cell.angle_beta   90.00
_cell.angle_gamma   90.00
#
_symmetry.space_group_name_H-M   'P 1'
#
loop_
_entity.id
_entity.type
_entity.pdbx_description
1 polymer ?
#
loop_
_entity_poly.entity_id
_entity_poly.type
_entity_poly.pdbx_seq_one_letter_code
_entity_poly.pdbx_strand_id
1 'polypeptide(L)'
;RLLRSLMNVRFPGPALNGYMELQDELLTEEAQEKGLVKVEELPTAAEEFGIGQVRNADRMSLWRGDITRLQADAIVNAANSQLLGCFVPCHGCIDNAIHSAAGIQLRNACAELMEEQGHEEPTGKAKITPGYNLPAAHVIHTVGPIVGLKVTEKQKEELKSCYVSCLKLAEKEGLKNIVFCCISTGEFHFPNKLAAEIAVDTADRFLTGSKLERVVFNVFKEEDYNIYKKLFKKALL
;
A
#
# COMPACT_ATOMS: atom_id res chain seq x y z
N ARG A 1 -19.06 11.30 -7.89
CA ARG A 1 -18.07 12.35 -7.54
C ARG A 1 -18.46 13.15 -6.30
N LEU A 2 -19.70 13.73 -6.20
CA LEU A 2 -20.10 14.53 -5.05
C LEU A 2 -20.03 13.75 -3.73
N LEU A 3 -20.61 12.54 -3.67
CA LEU A 3 -20.54 11.68 -2.49
C LEU A 3 -19.09 11.41 -2.08
N ARG A 4 -18.22 11.07 -3.03
CA ARG A 4 -16.80 10.85 -2.78
C ARG A 4 -16.10 12.09 -2.19
N SER A 5 -16.39 13.27 -2.72
CA SER A 5 -15.86 14.53 -2.18
C SER A 5 -16.31 14.76 -0.73
N LEU A 6 -17.59 14.49 -0.43
CA LEU A 6 -18.12 14.61 0.94
C LEU A 6 -17.47 13.61 1.91
N MET A 7 -17.27 12.37 1.48
CA MET A 7 -16.55 11.37 2.27
C MET A 7 -15.09 11.78 2.52
N ASN A 8 -14.40 12.37 1.53
CA ASN A 8 -13.02 12.80 1.69
C ASN A 8 -12.86 13.92 2.73
N VAL A 9 -13.75 14.87 2.80
CA VAL A 9 -13.69 16.00 3.75
C VAL A 9 -14.28 15.68 5.12
N ARG A 10 -14.93 14.53 5.29
CA ARG A 10 -15.55 14.13 6.55
C ARG A 10 -14.49 13.85 7.61
N PHE A 11 -14.57 14.52 8.76
CA PHE A 11 -13.74 14.22 9.93
C PHE A 11 -14.15 12.89 10.58
N PRO A 12 -13.22 12.24 11.33
CA PRO A 12 -13.57 11.07 12.14
C PRO A 12 -14.73 11.36 13.08
N GLY A 13 -15.56 10.37 13.33
CA GLY A 13 -16.70 10.50 14.24
C GLY A 13 -17.89 9.63 13.85
N PRO A 14 -18.96 9.63 14.68
CA PRO A 14 -20.12 8.80 14.46
C PRO A 14 -20.85 9.14 13.17
N ALA A 15 -21.40 8.10 12.53
CA ALA A 15 -22.27 8.27 11.37
C ALA A 15 -23.74 8.41 11.79
N LEU A 16 -24.56 8.95 10.90
CA LEU A 16 -26.02 8.91 11.05
C LEU A 16 -26.52 7.45 10.96
N ASN A 17 -27.64 7.18 11.61
CA ASN A 17 -28.28 5.87 11.53
C ASN A 17 -28.58 5.50 10.06
N GLY A 18 -28.26 4.26 9.68
CA GLY A 18 -28.44 3.73 8.33
C GLY A 18 -27.38 4.20 7.30
N TYR A 19 -26.45 5.11 7.68
CA TYR A 19 -25.41 5.56 6.75
C TYR A 19 -24.41 4.46 6.45
N MET A 20 -24.01 3.71 7.47
CA MET A 20 -22.97 2.66 7.35
C MET A 20 -23.44 1.55 6.41
N GLU A 21 -24.68 1.10 6.56
CA GLU A 21 -25.27 0.04 5.76
C GLU A 21 -25.33 0.45 4.28
N LEU A 22 -25.80 1.67 4.00
CA LEU A 22 -25.87 2.19 2.63
C LEU A 22 -24.49 2.40 2.01
N GLN A 23 -23.52 2.87 2.80
CA GLN A 23 -22.14 3.03 2.34
C GLN A 23 -21.51 1.68 2.01
N ASP A 24 -21.68 0.69 2.90
CA ASP A 24 -21.07 -0.62 2.75
C ASP A 24 -21.65 -1.37 1.55
N GLU A 25 -22.98 -1.28 1.33
CA GLU A 25 -23.63 -1.80 0.12
C GLU A 25 -23.05 -1.15 -1.14
N LEU A 26 -23.01 0.18 -1.20
CA LEU A 26 -22.47 0.92 -2.34
C LEU A 26 -21.01 0.60 -2.63
N LEU A 27 -20.14 0.58 -1.60
CA LEU A 27 -18.70 0.35 -1.80
C LEU A 27 -18.40 -1.11 -2.17
N THR A 28 -19.18 -2.06 -1.66
CA THR A 28 -19.10 -3.46 -2.03
C THR A 28 -19.50 -3.65 -3.50
N GLU A 29 -20.59 -3.03 -3.93
CA GLU A 29 -21.05 -3.05 -5.31
C GLU A 29 -20.02 -2.42 -6.27
N GLU A 30 -19.50 -1.22 -5.94
CA GLU A 30 -18.43 -0.58 -6.69
C GLU A 30 -17.17 -1.46 -6.83
N ALA A 31 -16.79 -2.19 -5.77
CA ALA A 31 -15.65 -3.10 -5.81
C ALA A 31 -15.89 -4.27 -6.76
N GLN A 32 -17.10 -4.85 -6.74
CA GLN A 32 -17.50 -5.93 -7.65
C GLN A 32 -17.54 -5.46 -9.11
N GLU A 33 -18.10 -4.28 -9.38
CA GLU A 33 -18.15 -3.69 -10.73
C GLU A 33 -16.77 -3.43 -11.31
N LYS A 34 -15.81 -2.99 -10.49
CA LYS A 34 -14.41 -2.81 -10.90
C LYS A 34 -13.72 -4.14 -11.25
N GLY A 35 -14.27 -5.25 -10.78
CA GLY A 35 -13.68 -6.59 -10.90
C GLY A 35 -12.56 -6.82 -9.90
N LEU A 36 -12.66 -7.89 -9.13
CA LEU A 36 -11.69 -8.28 -8.12
C LEU A 36 -10.54 -9.08 -8.75
N VAL A 37 -9.36 -8.98 -8.15
CA VAL A 37 -8.16 -9.70 -8.59
C VAL A 37 -7.54 -10.37 -7.38
N LYS A 38 -7.39 -11.69 -7.41
CA LYS A 38 -6.78 -12.45 -6.33
C LYS A 38 -5.25 -12.42 -6.45
N VAL A 39 -4.58 -12.17 -5.34
CA VAL A 39 -3.11 -12.16 -5.30
C VAL A 39 -2.53 -13.52 -5.71
N GLU A 40 -3.20 -14.61 -5.34
CA GLU A 40 -2.77 -15.97 -5.66
C GLU A 40 -2.82 -16.29 -7.17
N GLU A 41 -3.64 -15.58 -7.93
CA GLU A 41 -3.79 -15.76 -9.38
C GLU A 41 -2.75 -14.95 -10.18
N LEU A 42 -1.99 -14.05 -9.51
CA LEU A 42 -0.95 -13.27 -10.16
C LEU A 42 0.29 -14.14 -10.43
N PRO A 43 0.89 -14.05 -11.63
CA PRO A 43 2.15 -14.73 -11.89
C PRO A 43 3.24 -14.19 -10.95
N THR A 44 4.16 -15.05 -10.58
CA THR A 44 5.37 -14.61 -9.90
C THR A 44 6.30 -13.87 -10.84
N ALA A 45 7.19 -13.07 -10.30
CA ALA A 45 8.20 -12.38 -11.11
C ALA A 45 9.14 -13.38 -11.82
N ALA A 46 9.40 -14.55 -11.21
CA ALA A 46 10.15 -15.63 -11.84
C ALA A 46 9.41 -16.24 -13.05
N GLU A 47 8.08 -16.44 -12.93
CA GLU A 47 7.25 -16.96 -14.03
C GLU A 47 7.12 -15.94 -15.18
N GLU A 48 6.92 -14.65 -14.84
CA GLU A 48 6.66 -13.61 -15.86
C GLU A 48 7.94 -13.09 -16.52
N PHE A 49 9.05 -12.98 -15.77
CA PHE A 49 10.27 -12.32 -16.23
C PHE A 49 11.48 -13.24 -16.31
N GLY A 50 11.38 -14.47 -15.81
CA GLY A 50 12.48 -15.43 -15.74
C GLY A 50 13.34 -15.26 -14.48
N ILE A 51 14.34 -16.13 -14.34
CA ILE A 51 15.29 -16.11 -13.22
C ILE A 51 16.31 -15.01 -13.47
N GLY A 52 16.38 -14.04 -12.56
CA GLY A 52 17.31 -12.92 -12.58
C GLY A 52 18.14 -12.80 -11.30
N GLN A 53 18.57 -11.59 -10.98
CA GLN A 53 19.37 -11.30 -9.77
C GLN A 53 18.54 -11.32 -8.48
N VAL A 54 17.20 -11.23 -8.56
CA VAL A 54 16.29 -11.26 -7.43
C VAL A 54 16.10 -12.72 -7.00
N ARG A 55 16.58 -13.09 -5.81
CA ARG A 55 16.62 -14.48 -5.33
C ARG A 55 15.26 -15.07 -5.07
N ASN A 56 14.36 -14.26 -4.46
CA ASN A 56 13.02 -14.68 -4.09
C ASN A 56 11.96 -14.21 -5.12
N ALA A 57 12.34 -14.13 -6.41
CA ALA A 57 11.43 -13.71 -7.48
C ALA A 57 10.23 -14.66 -7.66
N ASP A 58 10.34 -15.90 -7.21
CA ASP A 58 9.27 -16.90 -7.13
C ASP A 58 8.23 -16.60 -6.03
N ARG A 59 8.54 -15.68 -5.12
CA ARG A 59 7.65 -15.20 -4.04
C ARG A 59 7.28 -13.73 -4.22
N MET A 60 7.59 -13.13 -5.35
CA MET A 60 7.25 -11.74 -5.68
C MET A 60 6.38 -11.71 -6.93
N SER A 61 5.53 -10.70 -7.03
CA SER A 61 4.73 -10.41 -8.23
C SER A 61 4.80 -8.92 -8.54
N LEU A 62 4.65 -8.58 -9.81
CA LEU A 62 4.47 -7.21 -10.28
C LEU A 62 3.08 -7.11 -10.91
N TRP A 63 2.26 -6.21 -10.40
CA TRP A 63 0.93 -6.01 -10.95
C TRP A 63 0.63 -4.54 -11.21
N ARG A 64 0.10 -4.23 -12.40
CA ARG A 64 -0.30 -2.88 -12.77
C ARG A 64 -1.82 -2.74 -12.73
N GLY A 65 -2.31 -1.92 -11.82
CA GLY A 65 -3.73 -1.68 -11.67
C GLY A 65 -4.10 -0.90 -10.41
N ASP A 66 -5.38 -0.82 -10.16
CA ASP A 66 -5.95 -0.18 -8.97
C ASP A 66 -5.85 -1.13 -7.77
N ILE A 67 -4.99 -0.80 -6.79
CA ILE A 67 -4.72 -1.60 -5.58
C ILE A 67 -6.01 -1.94 -4.81
N THR A 68 -7.04 -1.09 -4.90
CA THR A 68 -8.32 -1.30 -4.22
C THR A 68 -9.15 -2.46 -4.79
N ARG A 69 -8.68 -3.11 -5.85
CA ARG A 69 -9.28 -4.31 -6.45
C ARG A 69 -8.65 -5.62 -5.98
N LEU A 70 -7.53 -5.55 -5.26
CA LEU A 70 -6.77 -6.74 -4.89
C LEU A 70 -7.36 -7.42 -3.65
N GLN A 71 -7.72 -8.70 -3.81
CA GLN A 71 -8.00 -9.60 -2.70
C GLN A 71 -6.65 -10.08 -2.15
N ALA A 72 -6.28 -9.56 -1.00
CA ALA A 72 -5.01 -9.81 -0.33
C ALA A 72 -5.20 -9.88 1.18
N ASP A 73 -4.23 -10.44 1.91
CA ASP A 73 -4.25 -10.36 3.36
C ASP A 73 -4.03 -8.91 3.83
N ALA A 74 -3.10 -8.18 3.17
CA ALA A 74 -2.93 -6.75 3.41
C ALA A 74 -2.50 -5.99 2.16
N ILE A 75 -3.00 -4.75 2.03
CA ILE A 75 -2.44 -3.73 1.13
C ILE A 75 -1.76 -2.64 1.94
N VAL A 76 -0.70 -2.05 1.40
CA VAL A 76 0.04 -0.97 2.06
C VAL A 76 -0.47 0.38 1.57
N ASN A 77 -0.82 1.25 2.52
CA ASN A 77 -1.14 2.65 2.30
C ASN A 77 0.08 3.53 2.59
N ALA A 78 0.48 4.33 1.60
CA ALA A 78 1.45 5.41 1.79
C ALA A 78 0.72 6.63 2.37
N ALA A 79 0.65 6.69 3.68
CA ALA A 79 -0.10 7.67 4.46
C ALA A 79 0.71 8.93 4.78
N ASN A 80 0.02 9.96 5.25
CA ASN A 80 0.62 11.09 5.95
C ASN A 80 0.81 10.79 7.45
N SER A 81 1.52 11.65 8.17
CA SER A 81 1.85 11.44 9.59
C SER A 81 0.64 11.43 10.53
N GLN A 82 -0.50 11.97 10.11
CA GLN A 82 -1.74 11.93 10.89
C GLN A 82 -2.50 10.61 10.73
N LEU A 83 -2.20 9.81 9.70
CA LEU A 83 -2.90 8.58 9.28
C LEU A 83 -4.40 8.75 8.97
N LEU A 84 -4.93 9.96 8.98
CA LEU A 84 -6.37 10.22 8.81
C LEU A 84 -6.84 10.22 7.35
N GLY A 85 -5.99 9.82 6.43
CA GLY A 85 -6.28 9.85 5.00
C GLY A 85 -6.11 11.25 4.39
N CYS A 86 -6.34 11.35 3.10
CA CYS A 86 -6.27 12.61 2.37
C CYS A 86 -7.63 13.32 2.40
N PHE A 87 -7.66 14.56 2.88
CA PHE A 87 -8.87 15.38 2.94
C PHE A 87 -9.14 16.20 1.67
N VAL A 88 -8.25 16.16 0.68
CA VAL A 88 -8.47 16.87 -0.59
C VAL A 88 -9.52 16.12 -1.41
N PRO A 89 -10.64 16.78 -1.77
CA PRO A 89 -11.73 16.13 -2.48
C PRO A 89 -11.31 15.47 -3.79
N CYS A 90 -11.58 14.18 -3.94
CA CYS A 90 -11.26 13.39 -5.14
C CYS A 90 -9.78 13.47 -5.56
N HIS A 91 -8.85 13.68 -4.63
CA HIS A 91 -7.42 13.72 -4.92
C HIS A 91 -6.93 12.38 -5.49
N GLY A 92 -6.03 12.44 -6.46
CA GLY A 92 -5.50 11.27 -7.16
C GLY A 92 -4.39 10.50 -6.45
N CYS A 93 -4.23 10.66 -5.14
CA CYS A 93 -3.22 9.92 -4.37
C CYS A 93 -3.76 8.57 -3.86
N ILE A 94 -2.83 7.68 -3.53
CA ILE A 94 -3.15 6.35 -3.02
C ILE A 94 -3.91 6.38 -1.70
N ASP A 95 -3.56 7.30 -0.81
CA ASP A 95 -4.20 7.49 0.49
C ASP A 95 -5.68 7.85 0.34
N ASN A 96 -6.02 8.77 -0.59
CA ASN A 96 -7.41 9.09 -0.93
C ASN A 96 -8.14 7.87 -1.54
N ALA A 97 -7.51 7.14 -2.45
CA ALA A 97 -8.12 5.99 -3.10
C ALA A 97 -8.47 4.87 -2.10
N ILE A 98 -7.53 4.53 -1.22
CA ILE A 98 -7.72 3.49 -0.20
C ILE A 98 -8.79 3.90 0.81
N HIS A 99 -8.71 5.10 1.39
CA HIS A 99 -9.71 5.57 2.34
C HIS A 99 -11.12 5.70 1.71
N SER A 100 -11.18 6.10 0.44
CA SER A 100 -12.46 6.20 -0.26
C SER A 100 -13.09 4.83 -0.54
N ALA A 101 -12.30 3.81 -0.83
CA ALA A 101 -12.80 2.46 -1.09
C ALA A 101 -13.09 1.67 0.19
N ALA A 102 -12.34 1.92 1.26
CA ALA A 102 -12.58 1.31 2.56
C ALA A 102 -13.82 1.84 3.28
N GLY A 103 -14.19 3.11 3.04
CA GLY A 103 -15.26 3.78 3.75
C GLY A 103 -14.77 4.56 4.99
N ILE A 104 -15.72 5.23 5.66
CA ILE A 104 -15.40 6.12 6.81
C ILE A 104 -14.86 5.35 8.02
N GLN A 105 -15.13 4.05 8.11
CA GLN A 105 -14.63 3.18 9.19
C GLN A 105 -13.10 3.20 9.25
N LEU A 106 -12.42 3.17 8.11
CA LEU A 106 -10.97 3.19 8.07
C LEU A 106 -10.39 4.44 8.72
N ARG A 107 -10.98 5.62 8.40
CA ARG A 107 -10.54 6.88 9.01
C ARG A 107 -10.82 6.93 10.52
N ASN A 108 -11.96 6.39 10.96
CA ASN A 108 -12.30 6.29 12.38
C ASN A 108 -11.29 5.40 13.11
N ALA A 109 -10.99 4.21 12.59
CA ALA A 109 -9.99 3.31 13.19
C ALA A 109 -8.59 3.94 13.24
N CYS A 110 -8.18 4.64 12.19
CA CYS A 110 -6.92 5.39 12.22
C CYS A 110 -6.93 6.50 13.27
N ALA A 111 -8.05 7.22 13.44
CA ALA A 111 -8.16 8.25 14.47
C ALA A 111 -8.02 7.67 15.88
N GLU A 112 -8.67 6.53 16.17
CA GLU A 112 -8.54 5.83 17.45
C GLU A 112 -7.08 5.42 17.72
N LEU A 113 -6.39 4.85 16.73
CA LEU A 113 -4.96 4.49 16.84
C LEU A 113 -4.08 5.71 17.12
N MET A 114 -4.36 6.85 16.48
CA MET A 114 -3.57 8.06 16.66
C MET A 114 -3.87 8.78 17.97
N GLU A 115 -5.12 8.72 18.45
CA GLU A 115 -5.51 9.23 19.77
C GLU A 115 -4.83 8.41 20.88
N GLU A 116 -4.82 7.08 20.78
CA GLU A 116 -4.12 6.20 21.73
C GLU A 116 -2.61 6.47 21.73
N GLN A 117 -2.01 6.69 20.55
CA GLN A 117 -0.59 6.98 20.40
C GLN A 117 -0.21 8.36 20.97
N GLY A 118 -1.07 9.37 20.83
CA GLY A 118 -0.88 10.72 21.34
C GLY A 118 0.17 11.58 20.61
N HIS A 119 0.69 11.12 19.47
CA HIS A 119 1.63 11.86 18.61
C HIS A 119 1.54 11.38 17.16
N GLU A 120 2.04 12.19 16.22
CA GLU A 120 2.09 11.83 14.81
C GLU A 120 2.89 10.54 14.55
N GLU A 121 2.50 9.78 13.51
CA GLU A 121 3.22 8.57 13.11
C GLU A 121 4.59 8.92 12.54
N PRO A 122 5.68 8.38 13.09
CA PRO A 122 7.01 8.65 12.59
C PRO A 122 7.24 8.01 11.21
N THR A 123 8.04 8.69 10.38
CA THR A 123 8.51 8.15 9.10
C THR A 123 9.20 6.79 9.29
N GLY A 124 8.86 5.83 8.45
CA GLY A 124 9.46 4.49 8.46
C GLY A 124 8.81 3.50 9.43
N LYS A 125 7.76 3.89 10.13
CA LYS A 125 6.96 2.99 10.99
C LYS A 125 5.72 2.50 10.26
N ALA A 126 5.05 1.49 10.85
CA ALA A 126 3.85 0.91 10.27
C ALA A 126 2.80 0.59 11.34
N LYS A 127 1.52 0.76 10.97
CA LYS A 127 0.34 0.37 11.75
C LYS A 127 -0.62 -0.43 10.88
N ILE A 128 -1.45 -1.28 11.47
CA ILE A 128 -2.42 -2.10 10.77
C ILE A 128 -3.84 -1.80 11.23
N THR A 129 -4.77 -1.80 10.29
CA THR A 129 -6.21 -1.71 10.51
C THR A 129 -6.93 -2.77 9.70
N PRO A 130 -8.20 -3.09 10.01
CA PRO A 130 -9.06 -3.82 9.09
C PRO A 130 -9.21 -3.11 7.75
N GLY A 131 -9.49 -3.86 6.68
CA GLY A 131 -9.70 -3.32 5.32
C GLY A 131 -11.11 -2.77 5.07
N TYR A 132 -12.07 -3.12 5.94
CA TYR A 132 -13.50 -2.76 5.84
C TYR A 132 -14.09 -3.16 4.48
N ASN A 133 -14.53 -2.19 3.64
CA ASN A 133 -15.13 -2.47 2.34
C ASN A 133 -14.11 -2.78 1.22
N LEU A 134 -12.82 -2.77 1.52
CA LEU A 134 -11.79 -3.23 0.59
C LEU A 134 -11.85 -4.75 0.42
N PRO A 135 -11.47 -5.27 -0.76
CA PRO A 135 -11.28 -6.72 -0.94
C PRO A 135 -10.09 -7.26 -0.12
N ALA A 136 -9.15 -6.42 0.25
CA ALA A 136 -8.05 -6.76 1.14
C ALA A 136 -8.53 -6.82 2.60
N ALA A 137 -8.11 -7.84 3.35
CA ALA A 137 -8.51 -8.03 4.74
C ALA A 137 -8.02 -6.92 5.67
N HIS A 138 -6.82 -6.39 5.39
CA HIS A 138 -6.17 -5.35 6.20
C HIS A 138 -5.56 -4.23 5.35
N VAL A 139 -5.37 -3.08 5.99
CA VAL A 139 -4.53 -1.99 5.46
C VAL A 139 -3.36 -1.79 6.42
N ILE A 140 -2.14 -1.84 5.89
CA ILE A 140 -0.93 -1.47 6.64
C ILE A 140 -0.54 -0.05 6.22
N HIS A 141 -0.58 0.88 7.16
CA HIS A 141 -0.26 2.28 6.94
C HIS A 141 1.20 2.55 7.27
N THR A 142 1.92 3.24 6.40
CA THR A 142 3.30 3.68 6.65
C THR A 142 3.51 5.09 6.11
N VAL A 143 4.34 5.86 6.80
CA VAL A 143 4.68 7.24 6.41
C VAL A 143 6.04 7.22 5.77
N GLY A 144 6.08 7.49 4.47
CA GLY A 144 7.34 7.56 3.73
C GLY A 144 8.05 8.91 3.88
N PRO A 145 9.34 8.99 3.52
CA PRO A 145 10.09 10.24 3.54
C PRO A 145 9.64 11.21 2.44
N ILE A 146 9.61 12.50 2.77
CA ILE A 146 9.38 13.60 1.83
C ILE A 146 10.74 14.06 1.28
N VAL A 147 10.88 14.07 -0.04
CA VAL A 147 12.13 14.48 -0.71
C VAL A 147 12.02 15.91 -1.24
N GLY A 148 13.03 16.72 -0.94
CA GLY A 148 13.19 18.06 -1.51
C GLY A 148 13.96 18.01 -2.83
N LEU A 149 15.06 18.77 -2.92
CA LEU A 149 15.85 18.87 -4.16
C LEU A 149 16.68 17.63 -4.48
N LYS A 150 17.15 16.91 -3.46
CA LYS A 150 17.97 15.70 -3.60
C LYS A 150 17.64 14.71 -2.49
N VAL A 151 17.70 13.42 -2.83
CA VAL A 151 17.56 12.35 -1.85
C VAL A 151 18.82 12.27 -0.98
N THR A 152 18.63 12.20 0.32
CA THR A 152 19.70 11.99 1.32
C THR A 152 19.80 10.51 1.70
N GLU A 153 20.92 10.08 2.26
CA GLU A 153 21.09 8.71 2.79
C GLU A 153 20.06 8.42 3.90
N LYS A 154 19.76 9.40 4.75
CA LYS A 154 18.70 9.28 5.76
C LYS A 154 17.36 8.93 5.13
N GLN A 155 16.95 9.61 4.05
CA GLN A 155 15.69 9.34 3.38
C GLN A 155 15.66 7.96 2.70
N LYS A 156 16.81 7.45 2.20
CA LYS A 156 16.90 6.08 1.68
C LYS A 156 16.66 5.05 2.79
N GLU A 157 17.29 5.23 3.95
CA GLU A 157 17.09 4.35 5.11
C GLU A 157 15.67 4.48 5.68
N GLU A 158 15.06 5.66 5.67
CA GLU A 158 13.66 5.87 6.04
C GLU A 158 12.71 5.12 5.10
N LEU A 159 12.92 5.20 3.78
CA LEU A 159 12.12 4.45 2.81
C LEU A 159 12.29 2.94 2.99
N LYS A 160 13.51 2.46 3.16
CA LYS A 160 13.79 1.06 3.49
C LYS A 160 13.10 0.62 4.78
N SER A 161 13.10 1.48 5.81
CA SER A 161 12.40 1.24 7.07
C SER A 161 10.89 1.08 6.88
N CYS A 162 10.26 1.82 5.96
CA CYS A 162 8.84 1.63 5.61
C CYS A 162 8.57 0.19 5.16
N TYR A 163 9.35 -0.32 4.21
CA TYR A 163 9.19 -1.69 3.72
C TYR A 163 9.45 -2.72 4.81
N VAL A 164 10.54 -2.57 5.56
CA VAL A 164 10.87 -3.50 6.66
C VAL A 164 9.79 -3.52 7.74
N SER A 165 9.28 -2.35 8.13
CA SER A 165 8.25 -2.24 9.17
C SER A 165 6.93 -2.89 8.72
N CYS A 166 6.52 -2.67 7.46
CA CYS A 166 5.32 -3.29 6.90
C CYS A 166 5.48 -4.83 6.82
N LEU A 167 6.62 -5.32 6.33
CA LEU A 167 6.89 -6.75 6.20
C LEU A 167 6.93 -7.45 7.57
N LYS A 168 7.61 -6.84 8.55
CA LYS A 168 7.64 -7.37 9.93
C LYS A 168 6.26 -7.39 10.58
N LEU A 169 5.46 -6.34 10.34
CA LEU A 169 4.11 -6.27 10.88
C LEU A 169 3.22 -7.35 10.25
N ALA A 170 3.26 -7.52 8.92
CA ALA A 170 2.54 -8.56 8.22
C ALA A 170 2.91 -9.96 8.75
N GLU A 171 4.20 -10.25 8.95
CA GLU A 171 4.67 -11.52 9.48
C GLU A 171 4.25 -11.73 10.94
N LYS A 172 4.29 -10.68 11.78
CA LYS A 172 3.82 -10.71 13.18
C LYS A 172 2.33 -11.04 13.28
N GLU A 173 1.53 -10.48 12.38
CA GLU A 173 0.08 -10.73 12.31
C GLU A 173 -0.27 -12.06 11.62
N GLY A 174 0.73 -12.86 11.19
CA GLY A 174 0.53 -14.16 10.56
C GLY A 174 -0.04 -14.08 9.14
N LEU A 175 0.10 -12.95 8.48
CA LEU A 175 -0.36 -12.76 7.11
C LEU A 175 0.53 -13.54 6.13
N LYS A 176 -0.04 -14.03 5.04
CA LYS A 176 0.66 -14.78 4.00
C LYS A 176 1.14 -13.90 2.86
N ASN A 177 0.36 -12.87 2.53
CA ASN A 177 0.68 -11.98 1.43
C ASN A 177 0.50 -10.50 1.80
N ILE A 178 1.30 -9.66 1.15
CA ILE A 178 1.28 -8.21 1.31
C ILE A 178 1.48 -7.54 -0.06
N VAL A 179 0.70 -6.48 -0.30
CA VAL A 179 0.77 -5.69 -1.52
C VAL A 179 1.29 -4.29 -1.23
N PHE A 180 2.38 -3.91 -1.84
CA PHE A 180 2.95 -2.56 -1.72
C PHE A 180 2.54 -1.67 -2.88
N CYS A 181 2.13 -0.43 -2.57
CA CYS A 181 2.13 0.67 -3.52
C CYS A 181 3.55 1.27 -3.67
N CYS A 182 3.74 2.19 -4.62
CA CYS A 182 5.00 2.92 -4.80
C CYS A 182 5.17 4.00 -3.71
N ILE A 183 5.69 3.62 -2.53
CA ILE A 183 5.82 4.50 -1.36
C ILE A 183 6.67 5.73 -1.70
N SER A 184 6.22 6.92 -1.32
CA SER A 184 6.87 8.22 -1.49
C SER A 184 7.07 8.72 -2.92
N THR A 185 6.70 7.98 -3.97
CA THR A 185 7.00 8.38 -5.36
C THR A 185 5.98 9.35 -5.98
N GLY A 186 4.85 9.58 -5.32
CA GLY A 186 3.85 10.57 -5.72
C GLY A 186 4.14 11.94 -5.09
N GLU A 187 3.28 12.38 -4.18
CA GLU A 187 3.32 13.69 -3.52
C GLU A 187 4.61 13.94 -2.70
N PHE A 188 5.35 12.90 -2.34
CA PHE A 188 6.59 13.00 -1.57
C PHE A 188 7.85 13.02 -2.44
N HIS A 189 7.71 12.96 -3.77
CA HIS A 189 8.73 13.20 -4.79
C HIS A 189 10.01 12.33 -4.67
N PHE A 190 9.92 11.15 -4.08
CA PHE A 190 11.06 10.23 -4.10
C PHE A 190 11.26 9.69 -5.53
N PRO A 191 12.49 9.69 -6.10
CA PRO A 191 12.72 9.23 -7.47
C PRO A 191 12.30 7.77 -7.67
N ASN A 192 11.40 7.53 -8.64
CA ASN A 192 10.73 6.24 -8.87
C ASN A 192 11.70 5.07 -9.03
N LYS A 193 12.77 5.26 -9.82
CA LYS A 193 13.77 4.19 -10.04
C LYS A 193 14.47 3.80 -8.73
N LEU A 194 14.96 4.78 -7.97
CA LEU A 194 15.65 4.54 -6.72
C LEU A 194 14.71 3.93 -5.67
N ALA A 195 13.46 4.39 -5.63
CA ALA A 195 12.44 3.82 -4.73
C ALA A 195 12.18 2.34 -5.06
N ALA A 196 12.05 2.00 -6.34
CA ALA A 196 11.83 0.62 -6.78
C ALA A 196 13.05 -0.29 -6.47
N GLU A 197 14.27 0.21 -6.64
CA GLU A 197 15.49 -0.51 -6.27
C GLU A 197 15.52 -0.82 -4.77
N ILE A 198 15.20 0.17 -3.92
CA ILE A 198 15.11 -0.02 -2.46
C ILE A 198 14.00 -1.01 -2.10
N ALA A 199 12.83 -0.90 -2.74
CA ALA A 199 11.69 -1.77 -2.48
C ALA A 199 12.02 -3.24 -2.78
N VAL A 200 12.52 -3.52 -3.98
CA VAL A 200 12.83 -4.90 -4.42
C VAL A 200 13.97 -5.49 -3.61
N ASP A 201 15.08 -4.75 -3.41
CA ASP A 201 16.21 -5.24 -2.60
C ASP A 201 15.80 -5.53 -1.15
N THR A 202 14.98 -4.65 -0.55
CA THR A 202 14.50 -4.83 0.83
C THR A 202 13.61 -6.05 0.96
N ALA A 203 12.66 -6.23 0.04
CA ALA A 203 11.76 -7.39 0.04
C ALA A 203 12.52 -8.69 -0.23
N ASP A 204 13.47 -8.70 -1.18
CA ASP A 204 14.28 -9.87 -1.50
C ASP A 204 15.09 -10.34 -0.29
N ARG A 205 15.75 -9.42 0.40
CA ARG A 205 16.50 -9.76 1.63
C ARG A 205 15.58 -10.23 2.75
N PHE A 206 14.43 -9.60 2.92
CA PHE A 206 13.49 -9.96 3.98
C PHE A 206 12.89 -11.34 3.75
N LEU A 207 12.50 -11.67 2.53
CA LEU A 207 11.90 -12.96 2.18
C LEU A 207 12.86 -14.14 2.43
N THR A 208 14.18 -13.90 2.41
CA THR A 208 15.16 -14.91 2.81
C THR A 208 15.00 -15.19 4.31
N GLY A 209 14.30 -16.26 4.66
CA GLY A 209 14.02 -16.67 6.04
C GLY A 209 12.67 -16.21 6.60
N SER A 210 11.88 -15.44 5.83
CA SER A 210 10.52 -15.05 6.19
C SER A 210 9.49 -16.13 5.87
N LYS A 211 8.37 -16.13 6.62
CA LYS A 211 7.22 -17.00 6.40
C LYS A 211 6.19 -16.41 5.42
N LEU A 212 6.34 -15.15 4.99
CA LEU A 212 5.47 -14.56 3.99
C LEU A 212 5.54 -15.38 2.69
N GLU A 213 4.40 -15.72 2.15
CA GLU A 213 4.30 -16.52 0.92
C GLU A 213 4.42 -15.64 -0.33
N ARG A 214 3.92 -14.38 -0.29
CA ARG A 214 3.89 -13.49 -1.44
C ARG A 214 4.06 -12.02 -1.08
N VAL A 215 4.92 -11.32 -1.81
CA VAL A 215 5.02 -9.85 -1.85
C VAL A 215 4.65 -9.37 -3.25
N VAL A 216 3.65 -8.51 -3.36
CA VAL A 216 3.23 -7.93 -4.63
C VAL A 216 3.65 -6.46 -4.68
N PHE A 217 4.31 -6.05 -5.75
CA PHE A 217 4.52 -4.64 -6.08
C PHE A 217 3.40 -4.19 -7.00
N ASN A 218 2.49 -3.40 -6.45
CA ASN A 218 1.43 -2.76 -7.23
C ASN A 218 1.93 -1.43 -7.76
N VAL A 219 1.80 -1.26 -9.06
CA VAL A 219 2.11 -0.01 -9.75
C VAL A 219 0.89 0.46 -10.55
N PHE A 220 0.70 1.76 -10.65
CA PHE A 220 -0.42 2.33 -11.39
C PHE A 220 0.01 2.83 -12.77
N LYS A 221 1.16 3.52 -12.83
CA LYS A 221 1.71 4.10 -14.05
C LYS A 221 2.53 3.06 -14.83
N GLU A 222 2.51 3.19 -16.15
CA GLU A 222 3.33 2.35 -17.03
C GLU A 222 4.83 2.57 -16.83
N GLU A 223 5.23 3.79 -16.51
CA GLU A 223 6.62 4.12 -16.19
C GLU A 223 7.13 3.27 -15.02
N ASP A 224 6.36 3.20 -13.93
CA ASP A 224 6.73 2.41 -12.75
C ASP A 224 6.78 0.91 -13.10
N TYR A 225 5.80 0.41 -13.85
CA TYR A 225 5.81 -0.97 -14.33
C TYR A 225 7.10 -1.29 -15.09
N ASN A 226 7.51 -0.42 -15.99
CA ASN A 226 8.73 -0.63 -16.78
C ASN A 226 10.01 -0.57 -15.93
N ILE A 227 10.02 0.22 -14.84
CA ILE A 227 11.14 0.27 -13.88
C ILE A 227 11.25 -1.09 -13.15
N TYR A 228 10.16 -1.56 -12.54
CA TYR A 228 10.15 -2.83 -11.81
C TYR A 228 10.45 -4.02 -12.74
N LYS A 229 9.85 -4.06 -13.93
CA LYS A 229 10.12 -5.08 -14.95
C LYS A 229 11.62 -5.19 -15.29
N LYS A 230 12.31 -4.03 -15.41
CA LYS A 230 13.77 -4.02 -15.66
C LYS A 230 14.56 -4.57 -14.49
N LEU A 231 14.13 -4.32 -13.24
CA LEU A 231 14.78 -4.86 -12.05
C LEU A 231 14.66 -6.38 -11.99
N PHE A 232 13.48 -6.92 -12.25
CA PHE A 232 13.25 -8.38 -12.29
C PHE A 232 13.97 -9.08 -13.44
N LYS A 233 14.06 -8.43 -14.63
CA LYS A 233 14.75 -8.98 -15.81
C LYS A 233 16.26 -8.88 -15.79
N LYS A 234 16.85 -8.18 -14.80
CA LYS A 234 18.30 -7.96 -14.76
C LYS A 234 19.00 -9.31 -14.59
N ALA A 235 19.70 -9.74 -15.66
CA ALA A 235 20.41 -11.00 -15.67
C ALA A 235 21.49 -11.08 -14.58
N LEU A 236 21.77 -12.29 -14.11
CA LEU A 236 22.99 -12.62 -13.37
C LEU A 236 24.17 -12.40 -14.35
N LEU A 237 25.02 -11.43 -14.08
CA LEU A 237 26.29 -11.23 -14.78
C LEU A 237 27.29 -12.27 -14.33
#